data_854780233bcb917e073faa7f66781bce
#
_entry.id   854780233bcb917e073faa7f66781bce
#
_cell.length_a   1.000
_cell.length_b   1.000
_cell.length_c   1.000
_cell.angle_alpha   90.00
_cell.angle_beta   90.00
_cell.angle_gamma   90.00
#
_symmetry.space_group_name_H-M   'P 1'
#
loop_
_entity.id
_entity.type
_entity.pdbx_description
1 polymer ?
#
loop_
_entity_poly.entity_id
_entity_poly.type
_entity_poly.pdbx_seq_one_letter_code
_entity_poly.pdbx_strand_id
1 'polypeptide(L)'
;MSAQDQTFLTPEEAIRAIRADFTQYPPQTRLFLELSPMILGPAVPVIADPHQNGVWIAVSTRRKRRMRKMSFRELGAYLYHTLEHAPPEASRLARLCEYVFGTPAIVGKDQTGGLEGIWIETGMADFECRQCGRCCRKLDYRFELTEADYQLWVDRHRTD
;
A
#
# COMPACT_ATOMS: atom_id res chain seq x y z
N MET A 1 -16.25 -10.20 16.20
CA MET A 1 -15.30 -10.21 15.07
C MET A 1 -14.46 -11.48 15.23
N SER A 2 -14.48 -12.36 14.22
CA SER A 2 -13.73 -13.61 14.26
C SER A 2 -12.25 -13.32 13.98
N ALA A 3 -11.33 -13.92 14.75
CA ALA A 3 -9.88 -13.81 14.56
C ALA A 3 -9.39 -14.33 13.18
N GLN A 4 -10.29 -14.95 12.41
CA GLN A 4 -10.01 -15.50 11.07
C GLN A 4 -10.06 -14.45 9.94
N ASP A 5 -10.59 -13.26 10.23
CA ASP A 5 -10.77 -12.19 9.24
C ASP A 5 -9.66 -11.12 9.27
N GLN A 6 -8.65 -11.32 10.08
CA GLN A 6 -7.61 -10.31 10.26
C GLN A 6 -6.22 -10.88 9.96
N THR A 7 -5.40 -10.10 9.31
CA THR A 7 -3.98 -10.36 9.10
C THR A 7 -3.15 -9.38 9.91
N PHE A 8 -2.14 -9.89 10.63
CA PHE A 8 -1.18 -9.05 11.33
C PHE A 8 -0.01 -8.72 10.41
N LEU A 9 0.35 -7.45 10.36
CA LEU A 9 1.52 -6.96 9.65
C LEU A 9 2.43 -6.20 10.63
N THR A 10 3.71 -6.48 10.58
CA THR A 10 4.71 -5.60 11.18
C THR A 10 4.73 -4.25 10.46
N PRO A 11 5.25 -3.16 11.07
CA PRO A 11 5.35 -1.87 10.40
C PRO A 11 6.07 -1.94 9.04
N GLU A 12 7.12 -2.74 8.94
CA GLU A 12 7.87 -2.93 7.70
C GLU A 12 7.06 -3.68 6.63
N GLU A 13 6.30 -4.69 7.03
CA GLU A 13 5.39 -5.41 6.11
C GLU A 13 4.25 -4.53 5.64
N ALA A 14 3.68 -3.70 6.52
CA ALA A 14 2.66 -2.74 6.16
C ALA A 14 3.17 -1.71 5.12
N ILE A 15 4.38 -1.17 5.32
CA ILE A 15 5.01 -0.25 4.36
C ILE A 15 5.27 -0.95 3.03
N ARG A 16 5.73 -2.21 3.04
CA ARG A 16 5.92 -3.00 1.81
C ARG A 16 4.59 -3.26 1.08
N ALA A 17 3.52 -3.54 1.81
CA ALA A 17 2.19 -3.73 1.24
C ALA A 17 1.66 -2.43 0.59
N ILE A 18 1.83 -1.27 1.24
CA ILE A 18 1.52 0.04 0.65
C ILE A 18 2.31 0.27 -0.64
N ARG A 19 3.60 -0.09 -0.67
CA ARG A 19 4.41 0.02 -1.89
C ARG A 19 3.87 -0.87 -3.01
N ALA A 20 3.50 -2.10 -2.69
CA ALA A 20 2.94 -3.03 -3.67
C ALA A 20 1.70 -2.42 -4.33
N ASP A 21 0.80 -1.83 -3.53
CA ASP A 21 -0.38 -1.12 -4.03
C ASP A 21 0.02 0.06 -4.95
N PHE A 22 0.96 0.90 -4.55
CA PHE A 22 1.43 2.04 -5.35
C PHE A 22 2.06 1.64 -6.69
N THR A 23 2.62 0.43 -6.79
CA THR A 23 3.28 -0.07 -8.01
C THR A 23 2.34 -0.88 -8.89
N GLN A 24 1.37 -1.56 -8.29
CA GLN A 24 0.47 -2.47 -8.99
C GLN A 24 -0.66 -1.76 -9.73
N TYR A 25 -1.19 -0.68 -9.13
CA TYR A 25 -2.30 0.07 -9.73
C TYR A 25 -1.81 1.33 -10.44
N PRO A 26 -2.48 1.75 -11.53
CA PRO A 26 -2.19 3.04 -12.15
C PRO A 26 -2.29 4.15 -11.10
N PRO A 27 -1.40 5.15 -11.12
CA PRO A 27 -1.39 6.21 -10.13
C PRO A 27 -2.74 6.91 -10.06
N GLN A 28 -3.43 6.72 -8.94
CA GLN A 28 -4.69 7.41 -8.67
C GLN A 28 -4.37 8.79 -8.11
N THR A 29 -4.49 9.81 -8.94
CA THR A 29 -4.19 11.21 -8.59
C THR A 29 -4.80 11.62 -7.26
N ARG A 30 -6.08 11.31 -7.07
CA ARG A 30 -6.82 11.67 -5.87
C ARG A 30 -6.22 10.99 -4.63
N LEU A 31 -5.94 9.70 -4.72
CA LEU A 31 -5.35 8.94 -3.62
C LEU A 31 -4.00 9.53 -3.20
N PHE A 32 -3.12 9.81 -4.14
CA PHE A 32 -1.80 10.39 -3.83
C PHE A 32 -1.88 11.78 -3.22
N LEU A 33 -2.83 12.62 -3.65
CA LEU A 33 -3.04 13.93 -3.04
C LEU A 33 -3.54 13.81 -1.59
N GLU A 34 -4.42 12.85 -1.31
CA GLU A 34 -4.96 12.61 0.02
C GLU A 34 -3.93 11.95 0.97
N LEU A 35 -3.09 11.04 0.46
CA LEU A 35 -2.03 10.38 1.24
C LEU A 35 -0.83 11.29 1.53
N SER A 36 -0.54 12.24 0.64
CA SER A 36 0.64 13.10 0.77
C SER A 36 0.72 13.82 2.12
N PRO A 37 -0.31 14.49 2.65
CA PRO A 37 -0.25 15.12 3.96
C PRO A 37 -0.14 14.11 5.11
N MET A 38 -0.63 12.89 4.91
CA MET A 38 -0.51 11.82 5.90
C MET A 38 0.92 11.27 5.98
N ILE A 39 1.66 11.27 4.89
CA ILE A 39 3.03 10.73 4.83
C ILE A 39 4.05 11.85 5.08
N LEU A 40 3.93 12.96 4.39
CA LEU A 40 4.91 14.06 4.41
C LEU A 40 4.66 15.07 5.54
N GLY A 41 3.48 15.02 6.15
CA GLY A 41 2.99 15.99 7.12
C GLY A 41 2.24 17.16 6.45
N PRO A 42 1.34 17.81 7.21
CA PRO A 42 0.45 18.86 6.70
C PRO A 42 1.18 20.13 6.24
N ALA A 43 2.43 20.29 6.66
CA ALA A 43 3.24 21.45 6.28
C ALA A 43 3.88 21.36 4.88
N VAL A 44 3.75 20.20 4.21
CA VAL A 44 4.30 19.99 2.86
C VAL A 44 3.17 20.09 1.84
N PRO A 45 3.00 21.22 1.14
CA PRO A 45 1.98 21.34 0.12
C PRO A 45 2.29 20.44 -1.08
N VAL A 46 1.27 19.69 -1.51
CA VAL A 46 1.25 18.94 -2.75
C VAL A 46 0.05 19.40 -3.55
N ILE A 47 0.28 19.92 -4.73
CA ILE A 47 -0.74 20.59 -5.55
C ILE A 47 -0.78 19.90 -6.92
N ALA A 48 -1.97 19.46 -7.34
CA ALA A 48 -2.16 18.91 -8.67
C ALA A 48 -1.84 19.96 -9.74
N ASP A 49 -1.15 19.54 -10.80
CA ASP A 49 -0.98 20.36 -11.99
C ASP A 49 -2.24 20.23 -12.87
N PRO A 50 -3.05 21.28 -13.03
CA PRO A 50 -4.30 21.21 -13.79
C PRO A 50 -4.08 20.99 -15.30
N HIS A 51 -2.88 21.24 -15.79
CA HIS A 51 -2.56 21.18 -17.22
C HIS A 51 -1.73 19.95 -17.60
N GLN A 52 -1.21 19.22 -16.64
CA GLN A 52 -0.33 18.09 -16.88
C GLN A 52 -0.57 16.97 -15.87
N ASN A 53 -0.28 15.75 -16.29
CA ASN A 53 -0.41 14.57 -15.43
C ASN A 53 0.72 14.54 -14.38
N GLY A 54 0.55 15.30 -13.30
CA GLY A 54 1.58 15.43 -12.25
C GLY A 54 1.16 16.36 -11.12
N VAL A 55 2.12 16.63 -10.27
CA VAL A 55 1.97 17.48 -9.07
C VAL A 55 3.14 18.43 -8.90
N TRP A 56 2.88 19.53 -8.18
CA TRP A 56 3.89 20.39 -7.60
C TRP A 56 4.02 20.07 -6.11
N ILE A 57 5.23 19.80 -5.64
CA ILE A 57 5.53 19.49 -4.24
C ILE A 57 6.60 20.43 -3.69
N ALA A 58 6.42 20.89 -2.46
CA ALA A 58 7.45 21.64 -1.76
C ALA A 58 8.50 20.69 -1.19
N VAL A 59 9.68 20.72 -1.76
CA VAL A 59 10.85 19.98 -1.26
C VAL A 59 11.72 20.93 -0.44
N SER A 60 12.01 20.54 0.80
CA SER A 60 12.90 21.29 1.68
C SER A 60 14.34 20.85 1.46
N THR A 61 15.21 21.77 1.09
CA THR A 61 16.65 21.57 1.16
C THR A 61 17.18 22.31 2.40
N ARG A 62 18.39 22.02 2.85
CA ARG A 62 19.01 22.62 4.06
C ARG A 62 18.90 24.16 4.16
N ARG A 63 18.63 24.85 3.07
CA ARG A 63 18.59 26.33 3.04
C ARG A 63 17.36 26.96 2.40
N LYS A 64 16.55 26.23 1.60
CA LYS A 64 15.40 26.81 0.87
C LYS A 64 14.31 25.78 0.64
N ARG A 65 13.05 26.21 0.74
CA ARG A 65 11.90 25.49 0.18
C ARG A 65 11.81 25.81 -1.31
N ARG A 66 11.70 24.78 -2.13
CA ARG A 66 11.48 24.93 -3.58
C ARG A 66 10.35 24.04 -4.01
N MET A 67 9.49 24.57 -4.88
CA MET A 67 8.50 23.76 -5.56
C MET A 67 9.20 22.94 -6.64
N ARG A 68 8.95 21.63 -6.60
CA ARG A 68 9.44 20.68 -7.61
C ARG A 68 8.24 20.05 -8.29
N LYS A 69 8.30 19.94 -9.60
CA LYS A 69 7.33 19.20 -10.38
C LYS A 69 7.69 17.72 -10.38
N MET A 70 6.69 16.87 -10.20
CA MET A 70 6.81 15.42 -10.25
C MET A 70 5.64 14.84 -11.04
N SER A 71 5.89 13.78 -11.78
CA SER A 71 4.83 12.90 -12.27
C SER A 71 4.21 12.13 -11.09
N PHE A 72 3.03 11.54 -11.28
CA PHE A 72 2.42 10.70 -10.23
C PHE A 72 3.27 9.48 -9.87
N ARG A 73 3.99 8.91 -10.85
CA ARG A 73 4.95 7.83 -10.59
C ARG A 73 6.09 8.28 -9.68
N GLU A 74 6.67 9.45 -9.95
CA GLU A 74 7.73 10.01 -9.10
C GLU A 74 7.21 10.36 -7.72
N LEU A 75 5.98 10.88 -7.60
CA LEU A 75 5.34 11.15 -6.32
C LEU A 75 5.17 9.84 -5.52
N GLY A 76 4.62 8.79 -6.11
CA GLY A 76 4.47 7.49 -5.45
C GLY A 76 5.81 6.94 -4.94
N ALA A 77 6.85 6.98 -5.77
CA ALA A 77 8.19 6.58 -5.37
C ALA A 77 8.74 7.45 -4.22
N TYR A 78 8.50 8.76 -4.25
CA TYR A 78 8.91 9.68 -3.22
C TYR A 78 8.18 9.45 -1.89
N LEU A 79 6.86 9.23 -1.93
CA LEU A 79 6.05 8.91 -0.75
C LEU A 79 6.52 7.59 -0.12
N TYR A 80 6.72 6.56 -0.93
CA TYR A 80 7.24 5.29 -0.44
C TYR A 80 8.62 5.42 0.19
N HIS A 81 9.55 6.08 -0.50
CA HIS A 81 10.89 6.34 0.04
C HIS A 81 10.83 7.05 1.39
N THR A 82 9.90 8.00 1.54
CA THR A 82 9.70 8.71 2.81
C THR A 82 9.20 7.75 3.90
N LEU A 83 8.23 6.90 3.60
CA LEU A 83 7.72 5.89 4.54
C LEU A 83 8.81 4.92 4.99
N GLU A 84 9.68 4.49 4.08
CA GLU A 84 10.76 3.55 4.35
C GLU A 84 11.84 4.15 5.25
N HIS A 85 12.22 5.42 5.02
CA HIS A 85 13.33 6.08 5.75
C HIS A 85 12.89 6.84 7.00
N ALA A 86 11.62 7.18 7.09
CA ALA A 86 11.03 7.85 8.25
C ALA A 86 9.64 7.26 8.53
N PRO A 87 9.57 6.00 9.01
CA PRO A 87 8.31 5.35 9.30
C PRO A 87 7.46 6.20 10.26
N PRO A 88 6.17 6.38 9.98
CA PRO A 88 5.29 7.06 10.92
C PRO A 88 5.01 6.20 12.15
N GLU A 89 4.49 6.82 13.21
CA GLU A 89 3.98 6.09 14.38
C GLU A 89 2.94 5.03 13.96
N ALA A 90 2.84 3.95 14.75
CA ALA A 90 1.97 2.81 14.44
C ALA A 90 0.51 3.23 14.18
N SER A 91 -0.02 4.16 14.98
CA SER A 91 -1.38 4.70 14.80
C SER A 91 -1.59 5.39 13.45
N ARG A 92 -0.58 6.14 13.00
CA ARG A 92 -0.60 6.83 11.71
C ARG A 92 -0.43 5.85 10.55
N LEU A 93 0.40 4.83 10.74
CA LEU A 93 0.59 3.78 9.75
C LEU A 93 -0.68 2.93 9.60
N ALA A 94 -1.38 2.61 10.70
CA ALA A 94 -2.67 1.93 10.63
C ALA A 94 -3.69 2.74 9.82
N ARG A 95 -3.80 4.05 10.05
CA ARG A 95 -4.67 4.93 9.25
C ARG A 95 -4.27 4.98 7.77
N LEU A 96 -2.98 4.91 7.46
CA LEU A 96 -2.52 4.82 6.07
C LEU A 96 -2.95 3.49 5.44
N CYS A 97 -2.80 2.38 6.15
CA CYS A 97 -3.27 1.07 5.69
C CYS A 97 -4.78 1.07 5.45
N GLU A 98 -5.56 1.58 6.40
CA GLU A 98 -7.01 1.72 6.27
C GLU A 98 -7.39 2.51 5.02
N TYR A 99 -6.68 3.60 4.75
CA TYR A 99 -6.96 4.46 3.61
C TYR A 99 -6.55 3.82 2.28
N VAL A 100 -5.39 3.18 2.22
CA VAL A 100 -4.86 2.54 1.01
C VAL A 100 -5.66 1.28 0.65
N PHE A 101 -5.93 0.43 1.63
CA PHE A 101 -6.58 -0.86 1.39
C PHE A 101 -8.11 -0.79 1.46
N GLY A 102 -8.68 0.34 1.93
CA GLY A 102 -10.12 0.53 2.04
C GLY A 102 -10.77 -0.42 3.05
N THR A 103 -10.04 -0.90 4.05
CA THR A 103 -10.49 -1.84 5.07
C THR A 103 -10.02 -1.41 6.46
N PRO A 104 -10.76 -1.69 7.53
CA PRO A 104 -10.35 -1.34 8.88
C PRO A 104 -8.95 -1.85 9.24
N ALA A 105 -8.15 -0.97 9.86
CA ALA A 105 -6.81 -1.28 10.31
C ALA A 105 -6.57 -0.71 11.71
N ILE A 106 -6.12 -1.53 12.65
CA ILE A 106 -5.91 -1.16 14.05
C ILE A 106 -4.50 -1.52 14.52
N VAL A 107 -3.96 -0.70 15.41
CA VAL A 107 -2.69 -1.02 16.09
C VAL A 107 -2.93 -2.11 17.12
N GLY A 108 -2.04 -3.08 17.19
CA GLY A 108 -2.09 -4.14 18.20
C GLY A 108 -0.80 -4.93 18.25
N LYS A 109 -0.77 -5.89 19.16
CA LYS A 109 0.34 -6.83 19.26
C LYS A 109 0.01 -8.12 18.49
N ASP A 110 1.04 -8.82 18.04
CA ASP A 110 0.90 -10.14 17.44
C ASP A 110 0.26 -11.14 18.42
N GLN A 111 -0.07 -12.33 17.94
CA GLN A 111 -0.69 -13.37 18.76
C GLN A 111 0.17 -13.82 19.94
N THR A 112 1.48 -13.62 19.87
CA THR A 112 2.41 -13.93 20.95
C THR A 112 2.54 -12.78 21.97
N GLY A 113 1.99 -11.62 21.66
CA GLY A 113 2.05 -10.41 22.48
C GLY A 113 3.41 -9.70 22.47
N GLY A 114 4.34 -10.15 21.61
CA GLY A 114 5.72 -9.66 21.57
C GLY A 114 5.97 -8.50 20.60
N LEU A 115 5.36 -8.55 19.42
CA LEU A 115 5.58 -7.55 18.37
C LEU A 115 4.40 -6.60 18.28
N GLU A 116 4.68 -5.30 18.24
CA GLU A 116 3.69 -4.28 17.91
C GLU A 116 3.58 -4.14 16.39
N GLY A 117 2.35 -4.06 15.89
CA GLY A 117 2.08 -3.95 14.46
C GLY A 117 0.64 -3.55 14.18
N ILE A 118 0.14 -3.94 13.01
CA ILE A 118 -1.15 -3.52 12.51
C ILE A 118 -1.97 -4.75 12.14
N TRP A 119 -3.16 -4.85 12.71
CA TRP A 119 -4.18 -5.80 12.30
C TRP A 119 -5.03 -5.19 11.22
N ILE A 120 -5.15 -5.87 10.09
CA ILE A 120 -5.94 -5.44 8.92
C ILE A 120 -7.04 -6.45 8.69
N GLU A 121 -8.28 -5.99 8.55
CA GLU A 121 -9.39 -6.84 8.12
C GLU A 121 -9.20 -7.22 6.65
N THR A 122 -9.27 -8.51 6.35
CA THR A 122 -9.07 -9.02 4.99
C THR A 122 -10.38 -9.25 4.25
N GLY A 123 -11.50 -9.38 4.97
CA GLY A 123 -12.79 -9.76 4.42
C GLY A 123 -12.76 -11.14 3.72
N MET A 124 -11.77 -11.97 4.03
CA MET A 124 -11.51 -13.24 3.33
C MET A 124 -11.98 -14.47 4.09
N ALA A 125 -12.52 -14.33 5.33
CA ALA A 125 -12.91 -15.49 6.13
C ALA A 125 -13.96 -16.36 5.45
N ASP A 126 -14.90 -15.72 4.76
CA ASP A 126 -15.98 -16.41 4.04
C ASP A 126 -15.71 -16.52 2.52
N PHE A 127 -14.47 -16.18 2.09
CA PHE A 127 -14.15 -16.25 0.67
C PHE A 127 -13.76 -17.66 0.27
N GLU A 128 -14.65 -18.31 -0.48
CA GLU A 128 -14.34 -19.55 -1.18
C GLU A 128 -14.17 -19.27 -2.68
N CYS A 129 -12.99 -19.56 -3.19
CA CYS A 129 -12.74 -19.47 -4.63
C CYS A 129 -13.50 -20.60 -5.34
N ARG A 130 -14.57 -20.25 -6.05
CA ARG A 130 -15.37 -21.19 -6.86
C ARG A 130 -14.71 -21.54 -8.19
N GLN A 131 -13.47 -21.14 -8.42
CA GLN A 131 -12.68 -21.38 -9.65
C GLN A 131 -13.41 -20.98 -10.94
N CYS A 132 -14.33 -20.04 -10.87
CA CYS A 132 -15.13 -19.59 -12.03
C CYS A 132 -14.38 -18.65 -12.97
N GLY A 133 -13.16 -18.24 -12.65
CA GLY A 133 -12.32 -17.35 -13.42
C GLY A 133 -12.83 -15.92 -13.62
N ARG A 134 -13.98 -15.55 -13.02
CA ARG A 134 -14.61 -14.24 -13.24
C ARG A 134 -13.78 -13.10 -12.67
N CYS A 135 -13.27 -13.22 -11.42
CA CYS A 135 -12.36 -12.26 -10.82
C CYS A 135 -11.00 -12.29 -11.52
N CYS A 136 -10.44 -13.48 -11.82
CA CYS A 136 -9.17 -13.61 -12.51
C CYS A 136 -9.15 -12.95 -13.91
N ARG A 137 -10.30 -12.90 -14.61
CA ARG A 137 -10.41 -12.24 -15.92
C ARG A 137 -10.67 -10.73 -15.84
N LYS A 138 -11.27 -10.26 -14.73
CA LYS A 138 -11.61 -8.84 -14.55
C LYS A 138 -10.53 -8.04 -13.85
N LEU A 139 -9.73 -8.71 -13.02
CA LEU A 139 -8.60 -8.12 -12.34
C LEU A 139 -7.41 -8.27 -13.28
N ASP A 140 -6.91 -7.15 -13.80
CA ASP A 140 -5.72 -7.09 -14.67
C ASP A 140 -4.48 -7.39 -13.81
N TYR A 141 -4.43 -8.61 -13.28
CA TYR A 141 -3.27 -9.10 -12.54
C TYR A 141 -2.15 -9.36 -13.55
N ARG A 142 -1.29 -8.39 -13.70
CA ARG A 142 0.00 -8.57 -14.37
C ARG A 142 1.01 -9.18 -13.40
N PHE A 143 0.64 -10.31 -12.81
CA PHE A 143 1.62 -11.13 -12.10
C PHE A 143 2.41 -11.91 -13.12
N GLU A 144 3.69 -11.62 -13.22
CA GLU A 144 4.62 -12.58 -13.78
C GLU A 144 4.67 -13.75 -12.77
N LEU A 145 4.17 -14.91 -13.20
CA LEU A 145 4.34 -16.17 -12.46
C LEU A 145 5.83 -16.37 -12.29
N THR A 146 6.26 -16.42 -11.05
CA THR A 146 7.65 -16.80 -10.76
C THR A 146 7.81 -18.31 -10.93
N GLU A 147 9.04 -18.77 -11.18
CA GLU A 147 9.36 -20.22 -11.20
C GLU A 147 8.93 -20.89 -9.89
N ALA A 148 9.04 -20.20 -8.75
CA ALA A 148 8.58 -20.71 -7.46
C ALA A 148 7.05 -20.93 -7.42
N ASP A 149 6.26 -20.05 -8.02
CA ASP A 149 4.80 -20.19 -8.11
C ASP A 149 4.43 -21.39 -9.01
N TYR A 150 5.16 -21.57 -10.11
CA TYR A 150 4.97 -22.71 -11.01
C TYR A 150 5.30 -24.03 -10.31
N GLN A 151 6.43 -24.12 -9.62
CA GLN A 151 6.82 -25.30 -8.85
C GLN A 151 5.80 -25.62 -7.74
N LEU A 152 5.30 -24.61 -7.04
CA LEU A 152 4.23 -24.77 -6.05
C LEU A 152 2.94 -25.37 -6.66
N TRP A 153 2.62 -25.02 -7.91
CA TRP A 153 1.47 -25.60 -8.62
C TRP A 153 1.72 -27.06 -9.01
N VAL A 154 2.90 -27.36 -9.54
CA VAL A 154 3.31 -28.71 -9.90
C VAL A 154 3.27 -29.63 -8.67
N ASP A 155 3.84 -29.18 -7.55
CA ASP A 155 3.90 -29.96 -6.30
C ASP A 155 2.49 -30.21 -5.71
N ARG A 156 1.54 -29.34 -5.98
CA ARG A 156 0.14 -29.51 -5.56
C ARG A 156 -0.71 -30.29 -6.55
N HIS A 157 -0.12 -30.91 -7.57
CA HIS A 157 -0.83 -31.68 -8.61
C HIS A 157 -1.99 -30.90 -9.27
N ARG A 158 -1.86 -29.60 -9.42
CA ARG A 158 -2.84 -28.74 -10.09
C ARG A 158 -2.38 -28.38 -11.51
N THR A 159 -1.96 -29.38 -12.25
CA THR A 159 -1.49 -29.26 -13.64
C THR A 159 -2.56 -29.66 -14.66
N ASP A 160 -3.84 -29.63 -14.29
CA ASP A 160 -4.95 -29.92 -15.20
C ASP A 160 -5.38 -28.70 -16.00
#